data_097d9d03ef85447393eb4267fc851fe5
#
_entry.id   097d9d03ef85447393eb4267fc851fe5
#
_cell.length_a   1.000
_cell.length_b   1.000
_cell.length_c   1.000
_cell.angle_alpha   90.00
_cell.angle_beta   90.00
_cell.angle_gamma   90.00
#
_symmetry.space_group_name_H-M   'P 1'
#
loop_
_entity.id
_entity.type
_entity.pdbx_description
1 polymer ?
#
loop_
_entity_poly.entity_id
_entity_poly.type
_entity_poly.pdbx_seq_one_letter_code
_entity_poly.pdbx_strand_id
1 'polypeptide(L)'
;LGARPDSRHFRHHAGNPLALDLLVVDEASMVDLDLMAALLGALPAHARLILLGDKDQLASAEAGAVLGDLCEHALPPRYSPALCADLSRLTCETLEQAIAAPDGQDLEETSATRGRLADHVVVLQKSYRFSADSGIGALARASNAGDRQALRDVWKAGYRDIAWLKLS
;
A
#
# COMPACT_ATOMS: atom_id res chain seq x y z
N LEU A 1 -3.00 20.85 3.47
CA LEU A 1 -2.01 21.54 4.32
C LEU A 1 -2.03 23.07 4.14
N GLY A 2 -2.57 23.58 3.03
CA GLY A 2 -2.65 25.00 2.72
C GLY A 2 -1.28 25.56 2.31
N ALA A 3 -0.95 25.40 1.02
CA ALA A 3 0.23 26.03 0.44
C ALA A 3 0.12 27.56 0.53
N ARG A 4 1.23 28.23 0.77
CA ARG A 4 1.31 29.70 0.76
C ARG A 4 2.09 30.13 -0.47
N PRO A 5 1.59 31.11 -1.25
CA PRO A 5 2.40 31.73 -2.26
C PRO A 5 3.70 32.25 -1.62
N ASP A 6 4.81 32.08 -2.27
CA ASP A 6 6.13 32.56 -1.84
C ASP A 6 6.68 31.98 -0.52
N SER A 7 6.16 30.84 -0.04
CA SER A 7 6.65 30.18 1.17
C SER A 7 6.77 28.67 0.98
N ARG A 8 7.85 28.10 1.51
CA ARG A 8 8.01 26.64 1.61
C ARG A 8 7.23 26.04 2.81
N HIS A 9 6.59 26.87 3.64
CA HIS A 9 5.87 26.43 4.83
C HIS A 9 4.38 26.34 4.54
N PHE A 10 3.79 25.26 4.98
CA PHE A 10 2.35 25.08 4.95
C PHE A 10 1.64 25.92 6.03
N ARG A 11 0.37 26.23 5.79
CA ARG A 11 -0.47 26.93 6.76
C ARG A 11 -0.69 26.08 8.02
N HIS A 12 -0.93 24.76 7.81
CA HIS A 12 -1.12 23.80 8.90
C HIS A 12 0.18 23.05 9.18
N HIS A 13 0.54 23.01 10.45
CA HIS A 13 1.76 22.41 11.00
C HIS A 13 1.54 22.11 12.49
N ALA A 14 2.53 21.60 13.21
CA ALA A 14 2.39 21.23 14.63
C ALA A 14 1.85 22.35 15.53
N GLY A 15 2.19 23.62 15.26
CA GLY A 15 1.66 24.79 16.00
C GLY A 15 0.29 25.29 15.53
N ASN A 16 -0.21 24.79 14.41
CA ASN A 16 -1.53 25.09 13.86
C ASN A 16 -2.09 23.85 13.16
N PRO A 17 -2.51 22.82 13.92
CA PRO A 17 -2.93 21.53 13.36
C PRO A 17 -4.20 21.66 12.52
N LEU A 18 -4.46 20.62 11.74
CA LEU A 18 -5.71 20.48 11.02
C LEU A 18 -6.87 20.26 11.99
N ALA A 19 -8.01 20.89 11.75
CA ALA A 19 -9.22 20.72 12.58
C ALA A 19 -10.02 19.52 12.04
N LEU A 20 -9.60 18.29 12.40
CA LEU A 20 -10.24 17.05 11.95
C LEU A 20 -9.98 15.90 12.93
N ASP A 21 -10.83 14.89 12.89
CA ASP A 21 -10.73 13.65 13.67
C ASP A 21 -10.26 12.47 12.82
N LEU A 22 -10.46 12.55 11.52
CA LEU A 22 -10.08 11.52 10.55
C LEU A 22 -9.58 12.17 9.27
N LEU A 23 -8.42 11.71 8.80
CA LEU A 23 -7.88 12.06 7.49
C LEU A 23 -7.75 10.80 6.64
N VAL A 24 -8.30 10.86 5.43
CA VAL A 24 -8.09 9.85 4.40
C VAL A 24 -7.25 10.47 3.29
N VAL A 25 -6.14 9.83 2.95
CA VAL A 25 -5.27 10.22 1.84
C VAL A 25 -5.37 9.14 0.77
N ASP A 26 -5.95 9.50 -0.36
CA ASP A 26 -5.99 8.64 -1.54
C ASP A 26 -4.74 8.84 -2.40
N GLU A 27 -4.37 7.83 -3.20
CA GLU A 27 -3.13 7.82 -4.01
C GLU A 27 -1.87 8.14 -3.19
N ALA A 28 -1.81 7.62 -1.95
CA ALA A 28 -0.72 7.91 -1.01
C ALA A 28 0.66 7.42 -1.48
N SER A 29 0.71 6.53 -2.48
CA SER A 29 1.95 6.12 -3.17
C SER A 29 2.65 7.27 -3.90
N MET A 30 1.92 8.35 -4.23
CA MET A 30 2.46 9.55 -4.87
C MET A 30 2.96 10.61 -3.88
N VAL A 31 2.76 10.39 -2.58
CA VAL A 31 3.19 11.33 -1.53
C VAL A 31 4.65 11.08 -1.19
N ASP A 32 5.49 12.09 -1.38
CA ASP A 32 6.90 12.05 -1.00
C ASP A 32 7.11 12.14 0.52
N LEU A 33 8.33 11.88 0.96
CA LEU A 33 8.69 11.86 2.38
C LEU A 33 8.47 13.21 3.06
N ASP A 34 8.82 14.31 2.40
CA ASP A 34 8.72 15.66 2.97
C ASP A 34 7.25 16.07 3.16
N LEU A 35 6.42 15.77 2.19
CA LEU A 35 4.98 16.03 2.27
C LEU A 35 4.32 15.14 3.31
N MET A 36 4.72 13.86 3.42
CA MET A 36 4.23 12.94 4.44
C MET A 36 4.62 13.43 5.84
N ALA A 37 5.88 13.84 6.04
CA ALA A 37 6.34 14.40 7.31
C ALA A 37 5.58 15.68 7.69
N ALA A 38 5.36 16.57 6.73
CA ALA A 38 4.58 17.79 6.94
C ALA A 38 3.11 17.48 7.30
N LEU A 39 2.52 16.46 6.64
CA LEU A 39 1.17 15.99 6.89
C LEU A 39 1.03 15.42 8.30
N LEU A 40 1.94 14.53 8.69
CA LEU A 40 1.95 13.96 10.04
C LEU A 40 2.16 15.03 11.11
N GLY A 41 3.04 16.00 10.85
CA GLY A 41 3.25 17.13 11.75
C GLY A 41 2.04 18.07 11.90
N ALA A 42 1.15 18.10 10.91
CA ALA A 42 -0.07 18.89 10.93
C ALA A 42 -1.29 18.15 11.52
N LEU A 43 -1.18 16.84 11.76
CA LEU A 43 -2.27 16.04 12.33
C LEU A 43 -2.39 16.28 13.84
N PRO A 44 -3.62 16.48 14.36
CA PRO A 44 -3.84 16.48 15.81
C PRO A 44 -3.56 15.08 16.39
N ALA A 45 -3.09 15.01 17.63
CA ALA A 45 -2.72 13.73 18.26
C ALA A 45 -3.87 12.72 18.39
N HIS A 46 -5.12 13.18 18.37
CA HIS A 46 -6.31 12.32 18.44
C HIS A 46 -6.81 11.85 17.07
N ALA A 47 -6.33 12.48 15.99
CA ALA A 47 -6.83 12.16 14.65
C ALA A 47 -6.34 10.80 14.17
N ARG A 48 -7.19 10.15 13.39
CA ARG A 48 -6.87 8.91 12.68
C ARG A 48 -6.44 9.21 11.26
N LEU A 49 -5.45 8.46 10.78
CA LEU A 49 -4.96 8.55 9.40
C LEU A 49 -5.24 7.24 8.66
N ILE A 50 -5.84 7.33 7.49
CA ILE A 50 -6.01 6.22 6.55
C ILE A 50 -5.28 6.59 5.27
N LEU A 51 -4.29 5.78 4.89
CA LEU A 51 -3.58 5.89 3.63
C LEU A 51 -4.12 4.84 2.67
N LEU A 52 -4.59 5.28 1.51
CA LEU A 52 -5.03 4.43 0.41
C LEU A 52 -4.05 4.60 -0.75
N GLY A 53 -3.65 3.51 -1.38
CA GLY A 53 -2.74 3.58 -2.51
C GLY A 53 -2.32 2.20 -2.99
N ASP A 54 -1.57 2.19 -4.05
CA ASP A 54 -1.01 0.99 -4.65
C ASP A 54 0.50 0.95 -4.40
N LYS A 55 0.94 -0.01 -3.58
CA LYS A 55 2.36 -0.18 -3.22
C LYS A 55 3.27 -0.50 -4.42
N ASP A 56 2.68 -1.04 -5.49
CA ASP A 56 3.39 -1.48 -6.70
C ASP A 56 3.36 -0.42 -7.82
N GLN A 57 2.65 0.70 -7.62
CA GLN A 57 2.75 1.83 -8.52
C GLN A 57 4.13 2.50 -8.44
N LEU A 58 4.53 3.09 -9.56
CA LEU A 58 5.75 3.90 -9.61
C LEU A 58 5.67 4.96 -8.52
N ALA A 59 6.64 4.92 -7.62
CA ALA A 59 6.82 5.95 -6.62
C ALA A 59 6.97 7.32 -7.30
N SER A 60 6.61 8.38 -6.58
CA SER A 60 6.99 9.75 -6.96
C SER A 60 8.47 9.78 -7.35
N ALA A 61 8.82 10.52 -8.41
CA ALA A 61 10.20 10.66 -8.87
C ALA A 61 11.14 11.30 -7.82
N GLU A 62 10.59 11.84 -6.75
CA GLU A 62 11.29 12.37 -5.59
C GLU A 62 11.41 11.30 -4.51
N ALA A 63 12.58 11.20 -3.89
CA ALA A 63 13.02 10.12 -3.03
C ALA A 63 12.03 9.69 -1.93
N GLY A 64 11.72 8.38 -1.88
CA GLY A 64 11.06 7.71 -0.77
C GLY A 64 9.60 7.35 -1.03
N ALA A 65 9.38 6.11 -1.43
CA ALA A 65 8.03 5.51 -1.48
C ALA A 65 7.56 5.17 -0.07
N VAL A 66 7.18 6.17 0.72
CA VAL A 66 6.78 5.97 2.14
C VAL A 66 5.72 4.89 2.29
N LEU A 67 4.70 4.88 1.41
CA LEU A 67 3.68 3.84 1.45
C LEU A 67 4.26 2.47 1.11
N GLY A 68 5.17 2.39 0.14
CA GLY A 68 5.86 1.15 -0.22
C GLY A 68 6.64 0.58 0.95
N ASP A 69 7.43 1.41 1.63
CA ASP A 69 8.23 1.02 2.80
C ASP A 69 7.34 0.56 3.97
N LEU A 70 6.23 1.27 4.23
CA LEU A 70 5.26 0.87 5.25
C LEU A 70 4.61 -0.49 4.93
N CYS A 71 4.42 -0.80 3.64
CA CYS A 71 3.78 -2.02 3.17
C CYS A 71 4.77 -3.13 2.77
N GLU A 72 6.08 -2.92 2.86
CA GLU A 72 7.10 -3.86 2.40
C GLU A 72 6.91 -5.27 2.97
N HIS A 73 6.45 -5.36 4.22
CA HIS A 73 6.23 -6.61 4.92
C HIS A 73 4.76 -6.98 5.13
N ALA A 74 3.86 -6.33 4.37
CA ALA A 74 2.42 -6.55 4.51
C ALA A 74 1.92 -7.84 3.83
N LEU A 75 2.73 -8.49 3.01
CA LEU A 75 2.40 -9.75 2.35
C LEU A 75 3.41 -10.84 2.70
N PRO A 76 2.95 -12.03 3.08
CA PRO A 76 1.56 -12.36 3.44
C PRO A 76 1.09 -11.60 4.67
N PRO A 77 -0.21 -11.24 4.77
CA PRO A 77 -0.73 -10.52 5.94
C PRO A 77 -0.52 -11.35 7.21
N ARG A 78 -0.01 -10.70 8.24
CA ARG A 78 0.29 -11.31 9.53
C ARG A 78 -0.38 -10.50 10.63
N TYR A 79 -1.64 -10.77 10.87
CA TYR A 79 -2.39 -10.11 11.93
C TYR A 79 -2.16 -10.78 13.29
N SER A 80 -2.30 -9.99 14.34
CA SER A 80 -2.26 -10.55 15.71
C SER A 80 -3.41 -11.53 15.92
N PRO A 81 -3.25 -12.52 16.83
CA PRO A 81 -4.34 -13.43 17.17
C PRO A 81 -5.59 -12.69 17.66
N ALA A 82 -5.42 -11.58 18.35
CA ALA A 82 -6.52 -10.75 18.84
C ALA A 82 -7.33 -10.14 17.67
N LEU A 83 -6.64 -9.54 16.69
CA LEU A 83 -7.29 -8.98 15.51
C LEU A 83 -7.95 -10.08 14.67
N CYS A 84 -7.30 -11.23 14.50
CA CYS A 84 -7.89 -12.38 13.79
C CYS A 84 -9.19 -12.83 14.45
N ALA A 85 -9.22 -12.94 15.78
CA ALA A 85 -10.42 -13.33 16.53
C ALA A 85 -11.54 -12.30 16.37
N ASP A 86 -11.22 -10.99 16.44
CA ASP A 86 -12.22 -9.94 16.26
C ASP A 86 -12.76 -9.89 14.84
N LEU A 87 -11.90 -10.00 13.83
CA LEU A 87 -12.31 -10.04 12.43
C LEU A 87 -13.17 -11.28 12.13
N SER A 88 -12.78 -12.47 12.60
CA SER A 88 -13.56 -13.69 12.42
C SER A 88 -14.95 -13.59 13.05
N ARG A 89 -15.05 -12.96 14.21
CA ARG A 89 -16.33 -12.69 14.87
C ARG A 89 -17.22 -11.72 14.08
N LEU A 90 -16.62 -10.70 13.44
CA LEU A 90 -17.35 -9.68 12.70
C LEU A 90 -17.75 -10.13 11.30
N THR A 91 -16.91 -10.90 10.64
CA THR A 91 -17.13 -11.33 9.24
C THR A 91 -17.75 -12.71 9.12
N CYS A 92 -17.77 -13.49 10.20
CA CYS A 92 -18.15 -14.92 10.21
C CYS A 92 -17.23 -15.78 9.29
N GLU A 93 -16.05 -15.28 8.92
CA GLU A 93 -15.03 -15.99 8.16
C GLU A 93 -13.89 -16.40 9.08
N THR A 94 -13.36 -17.61 8.87
CA THR A 94 -12.15 -18.05 9.57
C THR A 94 -10.94 -17.46 8.88
N LEU A 95 -10.29 -16.50 9.53
CA LEU A 95 -9.00 -16.01 9.07
C LEU A 95 -7.92 -16.99 9.53
N GLU A 96 -7.17 -17.53 8.57
CA GLU A 96 -6.00 -18.34 8.90
C GLU A 96 -5.03 -17.48 9.70
N GLN A 97 -4.72 -17.93 10.92
CA GLN A 97 -3.71 -17.30 11.75
C GLN A 97 -2.41 -17.31 10.95
N ALA A 98 -1.79 -16.17 10.78
CA ALA A 98 -0.47 -16.10 10.20
C ALA A 98 0.43 -17.07 10.96
N ILE A 99 0.84 -18.13 10.28
CA ILE A 99 1.76 -19.12 10.81
C ILE A 99 3.00 -18.35 11.25
N ALA A 100 3.36 -18.44 12.52
CA ALA A 100 4.60 -17.89 13.03
C ALA A 100 5.74 -18.34 12.11
N ALA A 101 6.57 -17.41 11.67
CA ALA A 101 7.70 -17.73 10.83
C ALA A 101 8.54 -18.82 11.51
N PRO A 102 8.95 -19.87 10.81
CA PRO A 102 9.93 -20.77 11.34
C PRO A 102 11.26 -20.04 11.45
N ASP A 103 11.76 -20.04 12.68
CA ASP A 103 13.14 -19.90 13.11
C ASP A 103 14.06 -18.78 12.57
N GLY A 104 14.42 -17.92 13.51
CA GLY A 104 15.84 -17.70 13.82
C GLY A 104 16.65 -16.86 12.85
N GLN A 105 16.23 -15.63 12.55
CA GLN A 105 17.24 -14.62 12.23
C GLN A 105 16.95 -13.34 13.01
N ASP A 106 17.83 -13.11 13.97
CA ASP A 106 17.89 -11.96 14.86
C ASP A 106 18.07 -10.66 14.07
N LEU A 107 17.00 -9.87 14.05
CA LEU A 107 17.09 -8.44 13.81
C LEU A 107 16.16 -7.77 14.85
N GLU A 108 16.67 -7.59 16.07
CA GLU A 108 15.89 -7.17 17.22
C GLU A 108 15.19 -5.81 17.07
N GLU A 109 15.74 -4.86 16.31
CA GLU A 109 15.12 -3.53 16.15
C GLU A 109 14.02 -3.46 15.09
N THR A 110 14.12 -4.21 14.01
CA THR A 110 13.09 -4.27 12.96
C THR A 110 11.86 -5.08 13.36
N SER A 111 12.01 -6.05 14.24
CA SER A 111 10.91 -6.91 14.71
C SER A 111 9.87 -6.17 15.55
N ALA A 112 10.28 -5.24 16.40
CA ALA A 112 9.36 -4.48 17.26
C ALA A 112 8.50 -3.49 16.44
N THR A 113 9.06 -2.85 15.42
CA THR A 113 8.32 -1.93 14.55
C THR A 113 7.41 -2.69 13.59
N ARG A 114 7.84 -3.84 13.08
CA ARG A 114 7.04 -4.75 12.25
C ARG A 114 5.79 -5.25 12.98
N GLY A 115 5.93 -5.65 14.25
CA GLY A 115 4.81 -6.10 15.06
C GLY A 115 3.78 -5.00 15.34
N ARG A 116 4.21 -3.74 15.38
CA ARG A 116 3.33 -2.60 15.68
C ARG A 116 2.46 -2.17 14.49
N LEU A 117 2.89 -2.39 13.25
CA LEU A 117 2.15 -2.01 12.05
C LEU A 117 1.36 -3.17 11.42
N ALA A 118 1.64 -4.42 11.81
CA ALA A 118 1.03 -5.59 11.19
C ALA A 118 -0.51 -5.55 11.21
N ASP A 119 -1.11 -5.11 12.32
CA ASP A 119 -2.56 -5.01 12.48
C ASP A 119 -3.18 -3.78 11.80
N HIS A 120 -2.36 -2.91 11.21
CA HIS A 120 -2.79 -1.65 10.61
C HIS A 120 -2.66 -1.62 9.08
N VAL A 121 -2.14 -2.67 8.47
CA VAL A 121 -1.97 -2.76 7.01
C VAL A 121 -2.89 -3.82 6.46
N VAL A 122 -3.74 -3.42 5.50
CA VAL A 122 -4.65 -4.31 4.78
C VAL A 122 -4.33 -4.27 3.30
N VAL A 123 -4.13 -5.43 2.69
CA VAL A 123 -3.85 -5.55 1.26
C VAL A 123 -5.05 -6.16 0.56
N LEU A 124 -5.69 -5.38 -0.33
CA LEU A 124 -6.80 -5.85 -1.15
C LEU A 124 -6.24 -6.66 -2.33
N GLN A 125 -6.64 -7.92 -2.45
CA GLN A 125 -6.10 -8.85 -3.45
C GLN A 125 -7.04 -9.07 -4.63
N LYS A 126 -8.35 -8.84 -4.46
CA LYS A 126 -9.34 -9.10 -5.51
C LYS A 126 -9.57 -7.87 -6.37
N SER A 127 -9.22 -7.95 -7.64
CA SER A 127 -9.55 -6.92 -8.61
C SER A 127 -10.95 -7.14 -9.16
N TYR A 128 -11.79 -6.09 -9.12
CA TYR A 128 -13.09 -6.04 -9.77
C TYR A 128 -13.06 -5.26 -11.09
N ARG A 129 -11.97 -4.54 -11.35
CA ARG A 129 -11.81 -3.76 -12.59
C ARG A 129 -11.45 -4.65 -13.78
N PHE A 130 -10.61 -5.65 -13.55
CA PHE A 130 -10.20 -6.60 -14.58
C PHE A 130 -10.46 -8.03 -14.08
N SER A 131 -11.15 -8.83 -14.87
CA SER A 131 -11.38 -10.23 -14.53
C SER A 131 -10.06 -11.01 -14.52
N ALA A 132 -10.00 -12.08 -13.75
CA ALA A 132 -8.81 -12.95 -13.69
C ALA A 132 -8.44 -13.49 -15.08
N ASP A 133 -9.42 -13.63 -15.99
CA ASP A 133 -9.28 -14.17 -17.34
C ASP A 133 -9.02 -13.08 -18.40
N SER A 134 -8.86 -11.81 -18.01
CA SER A 134 -8.56 -10.73 -18.95
C SER A 134 -7.07 -10.68 -19.30
N GLY A 135 -6.77 -10.31 -20.55
CA GLY A 135 -5.40 -10.09 -21.02
C GLY A 135 -4.71 -8.97 -20.25
N ILE A 136 -5.45 -7.88 -19.93
CA ILE A 136 -4.93 -6.78 -19.10
C ILE A 136 -4.54 -7.30 -17.72
N GLY A 137 -5.38 -8.09 -17.06
CA GLY A 137 -5.08 -8.67 -15.75
C GLY A 137 -3.90 -9.64 -15.80
N ALA A 138 -3.80 -10.48 -16.83
CA ALA A 138 -2.67 -11.38 -17.02
C ALA A 138 -1.35 -10.61 -17.26
N LEU A 139 -1.41 -9.55 -18.09
CA LEU A 139 -0.26 -8.68 -18.38
C LEU A 139 0.24 -7.96 -17.12
N ALA A 140 -0.68 -7.40 -16.33
CA ALA A 140 -0.36 -6.73 -15.07
C ALA A 140 0.32 -7.68 -14.08
N ARG A 141 -0.23 -8.89 -13.87
CA ARG A 141 0.39 -9.89 -12.99
C ARG A 141 1.79 -10.29 -13.43
N ALA A 142 1.97 -10.57 -14.73
CA ALA A 142 3.27 -10.95 -15.28
C ALA A 142 4.30 -9.81 -15.16
N SER A 143 3.86 -8.56 -15.35
CA SER A 143 4.70 -7.37 -15.19
C SER A 143 5.12 -7.17 -13.74
N ASN A 144 4.19 -7.24 -12.80
CA ASN A 144 4.48 -7.06 -11.37
C ASN A 144 5.38 -8.17 -10.82
N ALA A 145 5.24 -9.40 -11.34
CA ALA A 145 6.13 -10.51 -11.00
C ALA A 145 7.52 -10.41 -11.67
N GLY A 146 7.73 -9.50 -12.62
CA GLY A 146 8.95 -9.43 -13.41
C GLY A 146 9.18 -10.66 -14.30
N ASP A 147 8.13 -11.45 -14.54
CA ASP A 147 8.21 -12.72 -15.29
C ASP A 147 8.16 -12.48 -16.79
N ARG A 148 9.34 -12.42 -17.40
CA ARG A 148 9.49 -12.24 -18.86
C ARG A 148 8.86 -13.35 -19.68
N GLN A 149 8.82 -14.58 -19.17
CA GLN A 149 8.23 -15.68 -19.90
C GLN A 149 6.71 -15.59 -19.88
N ALA A 150 6.12 -15.34 -18.72
CA ALA A 150 4.68 -15.09 -18.58
C ALA A 150 4.23 -13.92 -19.47
N LEU A 151 5.00 -12.81 -19.54
CA LEU A 151 4.72 -11.68 -20.45
C LEU A 151 4.62 -12.12 -21.92
N ARG A 152 5.55 -12.97 -22.39
CA ARG A 152 5.53 -13.48 -23.77
C ARG A 152 4.33 -14.39 -24.01
N ASP A 153 3.97 -15.20 -23.03
CA ASP A 153 2.86 -16.15 -23.14
C ASP A 153 1.51 -15.44 -23.12
N VAL A 154 1.37 -14.34 -22.39
CA VAL A 154 0.19 -13.46 -22.46
C VAL A 154 -0.05 -12.97 -23.90
N TRP A 155 1.00 -12.53 -24.60
CA TRP A 155 0.86 -12.08 -26.00
C TRP A 155 0.51 -13.22 -26.96
N LYS A 156 0.96 -14.44 -26.70
CA LYS A 156 0.64 -15.63 -27.52
C LYS A 156 -0.77 -16.16 -27.27
N ALA A 157 -1.32 -15.93 -26.09
CA ALA A 157 -2.63 -16.44 -25.70
C ALA A 157 -3.81 -15.84 -26.48
N GLY A 158 -3.60 -14.72 -27.18
CA GLY A 158 -4.61 -14.16 -28.08
C GLY A 158 -5.81 -13.54 -27.38
N TYR A 159 -5.59 -12.90 -26.24
CA TYR A 159 -6.64 -12.16 -25.52
C TYR A 159 -7.27 -11.08 -26.41
N ARG A 160 -8.59 -10.87 -26.28
CA ARG A 160 -9.34 -9.90 -27.10
C ARG A 160 -9.22 -8.45 -26.62
N ASP A 161 -8.82 -8.25 -25.37
CA ASP A 161 -8.75 -6.97 -24.66
C ASP A 161 -7.37 -6.33 -24.70
N ILE A 162 -6.38 -7.00 -25.31
CA ILE A 162 -5.03 -6.46 -25.54
C ILE A 162 -4.59 -6.68 -26.99
N ALA A 163 -3.82 -5.73 -27.53
CA ALA A 163 -3.27 -5.86 -28.88
C ALA A 163 -1.88 -5.24 -28.96
N TRP A 164 -0.99 -5.88 -29.70
CA TRP A 164 0.32 -5.34 -30.03
C TRP A 164 0.25 -4.57 -31.34
N LEU A 165 0.38 -3.26 -31.29
CA LEU A 165 0.40 -2.42 -32.49
C LEU A 165 1.84 -2.19 -32.94
N LYS A 166 2.14 -2.53 -34.22
CA LYS A 166 3.40 -2.10 -34.84
C LYS A 166 3.17 -0.70 -35.37
N LEU A 167 3.91 0.26 -34.85
CA LEU A 167 3.99 1.58 -35.43
C LEU A 167 4.84 1.47 -36.69
N SER A 168 4.26 1.82 -37.83
CA SER A 168 4.92 1.93 -39.14
C SER A 168 5.63 3.27 -39.26
#